data_1c7463aa2a26ab7aedeab748ca31b454
#
_entry.id   1c7463aa2a26ab7aedeab748ca31b454
#
_cell.length_a   1.000
_cell.length_b   1.000
_cell.length_c   1.000
_cell.angle_alpha   90.00
_cell.angle_beta   90.00
_cell.angle_gamma   90.00
#
_symmetry.space_group_name_H-M   'P 1'
#
loop_
_entity.id
_entity.type
_entity.pdbx_description
1 polymer ?
#
loop_
_entity_poly.entity_id
_entity_poly.type
_entity_poly.pdbx_seq_one_letter_code
_entity_poly.pdbx_strand_id
1 'polypeptide(L)'
;IGRGANDMKSSIACFAAAVSKFLEKKQKFNGSISFLITGDEEGYAINGTKKVVDYLKRKKEKIDFCIVGEPTNPNKLGEMIKIGRRGSLSGKIEIIGAQGHIAYPHLSNNPINTLVAICKKLKESKLDKGNKNFQPSNLEFTSINVDNKAHNVIPSKARAQFNIRYNLSLIHI
;
A
#
# COMPACT_ATOMS: atom_id res chain seq x y z
N ILE A 1 6.14 15.39 -22.57
CA ILE A 1 4.79 14.86 -22.27
C ILE A 1 4.77 13.40 -22.67
N GLY A 2 4.41 12.51 -21.79
CA GLY A 2 4.32 11.07 -22.05
C GLY A 2 4.31 10.22 -20.78
N ARG A 3 4.01 8.93 -20.93
CA ARG A 3 4.01 7.96 -19.85
C ARG A 3 5.39 7.91 -19.17
N GLY A 4 5.42 8.03 -17.84
CA GLY A 4 6.63 8.02 -17.03
C GLY A 4 7.44 9.31 -17.04
N ALA A 5 6.98 10.38 -17.72
CA ALA A 5 7.70 11.65 -17.74
C ALA A 5 7.80 12.26 -16.34
N ASN A 6 6.70 12.32 -15.60
CA ASN A 6 6.66 12.80 -14.22
C ASN A 6 6.99 11.71 -13.22
N ASP A 7 6.50 10.51 -13.46
CA ASP A 7 6.63 9.33 -12.61
C ASP A 7 7.34 8.20 -13.39
N MET A 8 8.67 8.04 -13.26
CA MET A 8 9.56 9.02 -12.60
C MET A 8 10.86 9.20 -13.40
N LYS A 9 10.80 9.07 -14.75
CA LYS A 9 12.00 9.15 -15.60
C LYS A 9 12.73 10.49 -15.51
N SER A 10 11.99 11.59 -15.33
CA SER A 10 12.60 12.91 -15.11
C SER A 10 13.41 12.98 -13.81
N SER A 11 12.94 12.33 -12.75
CA SER A 11 13.69 12.25 -11.49
C SER A 11 15.01 11.47 -11.67
N ILE A 12 15.00 10.39 -12.45
CA ILE A 12 16.22 9.63 -12.79
C ILE A 12 17.21 10.54 -13.51
N ALA A 13 16.75 11.30 -14.51
CA ALA A 13 17.59 12.24 -15.24
C ALA A 13 18.16 13.35 -14.33
N CYS A 14 17.33 13.89 -13.42
CA CYS A 14 17.76 14.87 -12.43
C CYS A 14 18.82 14.33 -11.48
N PHE A 15 18.67 13.10 -10.99
CA PHE A 15 19.68 12.45 -10.16
C PHE A 15 20.99 12.25 -10.91
N ALA A 16 20.94 11.78 -12.17
CA ALA A 16 22.14 11.61 -12.99
C ALA A 16 22.87 12.94 -13.20
N ALA A 17 22.15 14.00 -13.55
CA ALA A 17 22.71 15.33 -13.73
C ALA A 17 23.31 15.91 -12.43
N ALA A 18 22.62 15.69 -11.29
CA ALA A 18 23.12 16.16 -9.99
C ALA A 18 24.40 15.44 -9.58
N VAL A 19 24.47 14.12 -9.79
CA VAL A 19 25.68 13.33 -9.51
C VAL A 19 26.84 13.74 -10.43
N SER A 20 26.59 13.93 -11.73
CA SER A 20 27.61 14.42 -12.65
C SER A 20 28.21 15.74 -12.16
N LYS A 21 27.36 16.74 -11.87
CA LYS A 21 27.83 18.04 -11.34
C LYS A 21 28.58 17.94 -10.00
N PHE A 22 28.15 17.01 -9.15
CA PHE A 22 28.81 16.76 -7.87
C PHE A 22 30.23 16.21 -8.09
N LEU A 23 30.41 15.24 -8.98
CA LEU A 23 31.67 14.60 -9.27
C LEU A 23 32.63 15.56 -10.01
N GLU A 24 32.14 16.43 -10.89
CA GLU A 24 32.91 17.50 -11.51
C GLU A 24 33.55 18.46 -10.50
N LYS A 25 32.78 18.78 -9.42
CA LYS A 25 33.28 19.68 -8.35
C LYS A 25 34.14 18.96 -7.32
N LYS A 26 33.94 17.67 -7.10
CA LYS A 26 34.63 16.86 -6.11
C LYS A 26 35.48 15.79 -6.80
N GLN A 27 36.75 16.13 -7.09
CA GLN A 27 37.68 15.20 -7.73
C GLN A 27 37.97 13.93 -6.91
N LYS A 28 37.84 14.01 -5.59
CA LYS A 28 37.93 12.86 -4.69
C LYS A 28 36.72 12.83 -3.79
N PHE A 29 36.04 11.71 -3.79
CA PHE A 29 34.83 11.43 -3.00
C PHE A 29 35.02 10.11 -2.26
N ASN A 30 34.92 10.15 -0.94
CA ASN A 30 35.06 8.96 -0.12
C ASN A 30 33.68 8.33 0.13
N GLY A 31 33.26 7.48 -0.79
CA GLY A 31 31.97 6.82 -0.73
C GLY A 31 31.54 6.23 -2.07
N SER A 32 30.33 5.75 -2.16
CA SER A 32 29.72 5.21 -3.37
C SER A 32 28.33 5.80 -3.58
N ILE A 33 27.99 6.10 -4.82
CA ILE A 33 26.66 6.50 -5.22
C ILE A 33 26.14 5.45 -6.19
N SER A 34 25.00 4.85 -5.86
CA SER A 34 24.39 3.80 -6.67
C SER A 34 22.99 4.21 -7.10
N PHE A 35 22.64 3.87 -8.33
CA PHE A 35 21.28 4.03 -8.85
C PHE A 35 20.60 2.67 -8.86
N LEU A 36 19.45 2.57 -8.18
CA LEU A 36 18.57 1.43 -8.29
C LEU A 36 17.40 1.83 -9.19
N ILE A 37 17.35 1.23 -10.38
CA ILE A 37 16.31 1.49 -11.37
C ILE A 37 15.55 0.18 -11.60
N THR A 38 14.24 0.21 -11.37
CA THR A 38 13.37 -0.95 -11.50
C THR A 38 12.26 -0.69 -12.53
N GLY A 39 11.82 -1.74 -13.22
CA GLY A 39 10.77 -1.67 -14.23
C GLY A 39 9.44 -2.29 -13.80
N ASP A 40 9.32 -2.79 -12.57
CA ASP A 40 8.13 -3.51 -12.07
C ASP A 40 7.61 -2.89 -10.75
N GLU A 41 7.80 -1.58 -10.54
CA GLU A 41 7.34 -0.90 -9.32
C GLU A 41 5.82 -0.76 -9.30
N GLU A 42 5.23 -0.35 -10.41
CA GLU A 42 3.78 -0.08 -10.56
C GLU A 42 2.94 -1.35 -10.81
N GLY A 43 3.59 -2.49 -11.04
CA GLY A 43 2.95 -3.76 -11.28
C GLY A 43 2.87 -4.66 -10.05
N TYR A 44 3.20 -5.92 -10.23
CA TYR A 44 3.23 -6.89 -9.12
C TYR A 44 4.41 -6.72 -8.18
N ALA A 45 5.39 -5.90 -8.53
CA ALA A 45 6.62 -5.61 -7.78
C ALA A 45 7.45 -6.87 -7.40
N ILE A 46 7.30 -7.96 -8.18
CA ILE A 46 7.97 -9.25 -7.92
C ILE A 46 9.45 -9.15 -8.29
N ASN A 47 9.77 -8.52 -9.43
CA ASN A 47 11.12 -8.40 -9.99
C ASN A 47 11.70 -6.98 -9.82
N GLY A 48 11.41 -6.35 -8.70
CA GLY A 48 11.80 -4.97 -8.44
C GLY A 48 12.73 -4.82 -7.23
N THR A 49 12.55 -3.75 -6.49
CA THR A 49 13.36 -3.31 -5.36
C THR A 49 13.65 -4.41 -4.34
N LYS A 50 12.65 -5.25 -4.01
CA LYS A 50 12.83 -6.33 -3.04
C LYS A 50 13.96 -7.29 -3.43
N LYS A 51 14.00 -7.76 -4.69
CA LYS A 51 15.06 -8.66 -5.17
C LYS A 51 16.44 -8.03 -5.11
N VAL A 52 16.54 -6.75 -5.45
CA VAL A 52 17.81 -6.01 -5.38
C VAL A 52 18.27 -5.85 -3.94
N VAL A 53 17.36 -5.48 -3.02
CA VAL A 53 17.69 -5.37 -1.59
C VAL A 53 18.12 -6.71 -1.02
N ASP A 54 17.44 -7.81 -1.35
CA ASP A 54 17.82 -9.15 -0.92
C ASP A 54 19.20 -9.57 -1.49
N TYR A 55 19.51 -9.18 -2.72
CA TYR A 55 20.84 -9.38 -3.31
C TYR A 55 21.92 -8.61 -2.55
N LEU A 56 21.71 -7.30 -2.29
CA LEU A 56 22.65 -6.45 -1.56
C LEU A 56 22.88 -6.97 -0.14
N LYS A 57 21.83 -7.44 0.56
CA LYS A 57 21.96 -8.09 1.87
C LYS A 57 22.88 -9.32 1.82
N ARG A 58 22.70 -10.19 0.80
CA ARG A 58 23.57 -11.36 0.62
C ARG A 58 25.02 -10.98 0.35
N LYS A 59 25.24 -9.85 -0.34
CA LYS A 59 26.58 -9.29 -0.60
C LYS A 59 27.16 -8.54 0.59
N LYS A 60 26.37 -8.39 1.68
CA LYS A 60 26.73 -7.60 2.88
C LYS A 60 27.03 -6.13 2.57
N GLU A 61 26.42 -5.61 1.49
CA GLU A 61 26.49 -4.20 1.15
C GLU A 61 25.70 -3.37 2.17
N LYS A 62 26.35 -2.35 2.71
CA LYS A 62 25.72 -1.43 3.65
C LYS A 62 25.28 -0.18 2.90
N ILE A 63 24.00 0.14 3.03
CA ILE A 63 23.40 1.37 2.52
C ILE A 63 23.23 2.33 3.70
N ASP A 64 23.91 3.47 3.68
CA ASP A 64 23.80 4.47 4.74
C ASP A 64 22.62 5.42 4.50
N PHE A 65 22.35 5.78 3.25
CA PHE A 65 21.27 6.69 2.86
C PHE A 65 20.55 6.20 1.61
N CYS A 66 19.26 6.52 1.50
CA CYS A 66 18.46 6.24 0.32
C CYS A 66 17.59 7.47 0.00
N ILE A 67 17.62 7.91 -1.24
CA ILE A 67 16.74 8.95 -1.78
C ILE A 67 15.86 8.33 -2.85
N VAL A 68 14.54 8.51 -2.71
CA VAL A 68 13.54 8.00 -3.66
C VAL A 68 12.97 9.16 -4.46
N GLY A 69 13.05 9.06 -5.78
CA GLY A 69 12.69 10.14 -6.71
C GLY A 69 11.22 10.21 -7.10
N GLU A 70 10.32 9.66 -6.28
CA GLU A 70 8.89 9.70 -6.52
C GLU A 70 8.32 11.13 -6.50
N PRO A 71 7.29 11.45 -7.32
CA PRO A 71 6.66 12.76 -7.31
C PRO A 71 5.92 12.97 -6.00
N THR A 72 6.37 13.92 -5.20
CA THR A 72 5.83 14.19 -3.85
C THR A 72 5.35 15.61 -3.65
N ASN A 73 5.69 16.52 -4.55
CA ASN A 73 5.37 17.94 -4.41
C ASN A 73 4.00 18.24 -5.01
N PRO A 74 3.01 18.71 -4.22
CA PRO A 74 1.67 18.96 -4.74
C PRO A 74 1.57 20.22 -5.62
N ASN A 75 2.27 21.31 -5.30
CA ASN A 75 2.13 22.57 -6.00
C ASN A 75 3.44 23.10 -6.59
N LYS A 76 4.52 23.11 -5.81
CA LYS A 76 5.81 23.66 -6.23
C LYS A 76 6.91 22.64 -6.02
N LEU A 77 7.84 22.61 -6.98
CA LEU A 77 9.02 21.74 -6.89
C LEU A 77 9.87 22.12 -5.66
N GLY A 78 10.22 21.12 -4.86
CA GLY A 78 11.05 21.27 -3.66
C GLY A 78 10.30 21.71 -2.39
N GLU A 79 8.98 21.83 -2.42
CA GLU A 79 8.20 22.25 -1.25
C GLU A 79 7.98 21.13 -0.21
N MET A 80 8.10 19.86 -0.63
CA MET A 80 7.82 18.72 0.24
C MET A 80 8.81 17.59 0.04
N ILE A 81 9.30 17.06 1.16
CA ILE A 81 10.04 15.80 1.22
C ILE A 81 9.28 14.85 2.14
N LYS A 82 9.00 13.64 1.66
CA LYS A 82 8.43 12.59 2.51
C LYS A 82 9.55 11.86 3.24
N ILE A 83 9.52 11.91 4.57
CA ILE A 83 10.50 11.21 5.44
C ILE A 83 10.01 9.82 5.86
N GLY A 84 8.84 9.40 5.40
CA GLY A 84 8.25 8.09 5.64
C GLY A 84 6.88 7.97 4.99
N ARG A 85 6.35 6.76 4.98
CA ARG A 85 5.01 6.46 4.46
C ARG A 85 4.30 5.50 5.41
N ARG A 86 2.97 5.60 5.45
CA ARG A 86 2.14 4.58 6.09
C ARG A 86 2.11 3.33 5.22
N GLY A 87 2.05 2.17 5.85
CA GLY A 87 1.86 0.92 5.14
C GLY A 87 0.42 0.77 4.64
N SER A 88 0.23 -0.21 3.77
CA SER A 88 -1.06 -0.55 3.17
C SER A 88 -1.26 -2.05 3.22
N LEU A 89 -2.42 -2.48 3.73
CA LEU A 89 -2.82 -3.88 3.78
C LEU A 89 -4.25 -4.00 3.27
N SER A 90 -4.45 -4.79 2.23
CA SER A 90 -5.77 -5.12 1.72
C SER A 90 -6.23 -6.48 2.23
N GLY A 91 -7.49 -6.59 2.60
CA GLY A 91 -8.10 -7.82 3.04
C GLY A 91 -9.43 -8.09 2.38
N LYS A 92 -9.82 -9.36 2.38
CA LYS A 92 -11.12 -9.84 1.92
C LYS A 92 -11.77 -10.65 3.02
N ILE A 93 -13.06 -10.45 3.20
CA ILE A 93 -13.92 -11.23 4.10
C ILE A 93 -14.92 -11.95 3.21
N GLU A 94 -15.05 -13.24 3.40
CA GLU A 94 -16.10 -14.03 2.78
C GLU A 94 -16.84 -14.78 3.88
N ILE A 95 -18.15 -14.61 3.93
CA ILE A 95 -19.03 -15.34 4.85
C ILE A 95 -19.85 -16.32 4.02
N ILE A 96 -19.79 -17.57 4.42
CA ILE A 96 -20.57 -18.66 3.85
C ILE A 96 -21.70 -18.95 4.80
N GLY A 97 -22.91 -18.92 4.29
CA GLY A 97 -24.14 -19.25 5.01
C GLY A 97 -24.93 -20.37 4.33
N ALA A 98 -26.19 -20.48 4.67
CA ALA A 98 -27.12 -21.41 4.03
C ALA A 98 -28.24 -20.63 3.34
N GLN A 99 -28.40 -20.87 2.03
CA GLN A 99 -29.47 -20.26 1.23
C GLN A 99 -30.84 -20.74 1.69
N GLY A 100 -31.84 -19.85 1.67
CA GLY A 100 -33.21 -20.22 1.99
C GLY A 100 -34.23 -19.17 1.55
N HIS A 101 -35.51 -19.53 1.69
CA HIS A 101 -36.58 -18.58 1.42
C HIS A 101 -36.76 -17.64 2.63
N ILE A 102 -36.93 -16.34 2.37
CA ILE A 102 -37.04 -15.32 3.43
C ILE A 102 -38.19 -15.55 4.41
N ALA A 103 -39.26 -16.23 3.97
CA ALA A 103 -40.39 -16.58 4.84
C ALA A 103 -40.04 -17.67 5.88
N TYR A 104 -38.95 -18.39 5.69
CA TYR A 104 -38.50 -19.48 6.57
C TYR A 104 -37.07 -19.30 7.04
N PRO A 105 -36.79 -18.20 7.75
CA PRO A 105 -35.39 -17.84 8.10
C PRO A 105 -34.72 -18.86 9.04
N HIS A 106 -35.52 -19.62 9.79
CA HIS A 106 -35.01 -20.68 10.68
C HIS A 106 -34.43 -21.90 9.93
N LEU A 107 -34.70 -22.04 8.63
CA LEU A 107 -34.16 -23.09 7.75
C LEU A 107 -32.93 -22.62 6.97
N SER A 108 -32.45 -21.40 7.23
CA SER A 108 -31.32 -20.78 6.51
C SER A 108 -30.33 -20.15 7.48
N ASN A 109 -29.18 -19.76 6.96
CA ASN A 109 -28.20 -18.99 7.71
C ASN A 109 -27.76 -17.80 6.85
N ASN A 110 -28.23 -16.60 7.22
CA ASN A 110 -28.02 -15.41 6.42
C ASN A 110 -26.58 -14.84 6.61
N PRO A 111 -25.68 -14.97 5.61
CA PRO A 111 -24.31 -14.49 5.71
C PRO A 111 -24.21 -12.96 5.75
N ILE A 112 -25.23 -12.23 5.26
CA ILE A 112 -25.25 -10.77 5.28
C ILE A 112 -25.27 -10.26 6.72
N ASN A 113 -26.09 -10.84 7.59
CA ASN A 113 -26.19 -10.40 8.99
C ASN A 113 -24.84 -10.53 9.70
N THR A 114 -24.16 -11.65 9.49
CA THR A 114 -22.82 -11.89 10.05
C THR A 114 -21.81 -10.92 9.47
N LEU A 115 -21.82 -10.70 8.14
CA LEU A 115 -20.90 -9.78 7.48
C LEU A 115 -21.07 -8.35 8.01
N VAL A 116 -22.31 -7.86 8.12
CA VAL A 116 -22.62 -6.52 8.66
C VAL A 116 -22.11 -6.36 10.09
N ALA A 117 -22.33 -7.36 10.93
CA ALA A 117 -21.84 -7.33 12.32
C ALA A 117 -20.30 -7.28 12.39
N ILE A 118 -19.61 -8.06 11.57
CA ILE A 118 -18.13 -8.04 11.47
C ILE A 118 -17.64 -6.70 10.95
N CYS A 119 -18.22 -6.18 9.88
CA CYS A 119 -17.85 -4.89 9.31
C CYS A 119 -18.03 -3.76 10.33
N LYS A 120 -19.12 -3.73 11.06
CA LYS A 120 -19.36 -2.76 12.14
C LYS A 120 -18.28 -2.84 13.21
N LYS A 121 -18.00 -4.03 13.73
CA LYS A 121 -16.98 -4.24 14.77
C LYS A 121 -15.58 -3.82 14.31
N LEU A 122 -15.21 -4.15 13.08
CA LEU A 122 -13.92 -3.74 12.51
C LEU A 122 -13.84 -2.22 12.35
N LYS A 123 -14.90 -1.56 11.89
CA LYS A 123 -14.92 -0.10 11.72
C LYS A 123 -14.85 0.66 13.05
N GLU A 124 -15.42 0.13 14.09
CA GLU A 124 -15.39 0.71 15.45
C GLU A 124 -14.06 0.45 16.16
N SER A 125 -13.22 -0.47 15.67
CA SER A 125 -11.94 -0.81 16.28
C SER A 125 -10.92 0.29 16.09
N LYS A 126 -10.34 0.77 17.18
CA LYS A 126 -9.20 1.69 17.15
C LYS A 126 -7.92 0.87 16.98
N LEU A 127 -7.21 1.05 15.86
CA LEU A 127 -5.98 0.33 15.58
C LEU A 127 -4.79 0.88 16.35
N ASP A 128 -4.67 2.21 16.42
CA ASP A 128 -3.66 2.93 17.18
C ASP A 128 -4.04 4.42 17.37
N LYS A 129 -3.15 5.18 17.99
CA LYS A 129 -3.34 6.62 18.23
C LYS A 129 -2.57 7.52 17.25
N GLY A 130 -1.84 6.92 16.30
CA GLY A 130 -0.90 7.66 15.48
C GLY A 130 0.37 8.07 16.24
N ASN A 131 1.16 8.92 15.63
CA ASN A 131 2.36 9.50 16.23
C ASN A 131 2.60 10.93 15.70
N LYS A 132 3.73 11.54 16.10
CA LYS A 132 4.04 12.93 15.69
C LYS A 132 4.12 13.15 14.18
N ASN A 133 4.36 12.10 13.39
CA ASN A 133 4.56 12.17 11.94
C ASN A 133 3.38 11.61 11.15
N PHE A 134 2.57 10.74 11.76
CA PHE A 134 1.49 10.03 11.08
C PHE A 134 0.21 10.06 11.91
N GLN A 135 -0.88 10.33 11.23
CA GLN A 135 -2.22 10.17 11.80
C GLN A 135 -2.50 8.71 12.18
N PRO A 136 -3.51 8.43 13.00
CA PRO A 136 -3.89 7.06 13.36
C PRO A 136 -4.11 6.18 12.15
N SER A 137 -3.80 4.90 12.29
CA SER A 137 -4.14 3.89 11.30
C SER A 137 -5.65 3.82 11.11
N ASN A 138 -6.08 3.65 9.89
CA ASN A 138 -7.50 3.59 9.54
C ASN A 138 -7.82 2.40 8.65
N LEU A 139 -8.99 1.83 8.86
CA LEU A 139 -9.58 0.79 8.04
C LEU A 139 -10.77 1.36 7.28
N GLU A 140 -10.79 1.16 5.95
CA GLU A 140 -11.93 1.50 5.11
C GLU A 140 -12.37 0.30 4.28
N PHE A 141 -13.69 0.05 4.26
CA PHE A 141 -14.26 -0.91 3.34
C PHE A 141 -14.35 -0.30 1.95
N THR A 142 -13.90 -1.04 0.96
CA THR A 142 -13.85 -0.59 -0.43
C THR A 142 -14.93 -1.25 -1.30
N SER A 143 -15.49 -2.37 -0.84
CA SER A 143 -16.57 -3.05 -1.53
C SER A 143 -17.34 -3.96 -0.56
N ILE A 144 -18.67 -4.05 -0.76
CA ILE A 144 -19.52 -5.09 -0.21
C ILE A 144 -20.29 -5.68 -1.38
N ASN A 145 -20.29 -6.99 -1.52
CA ASN A 145 -20.92 -7.68 -2.63
C ASN A 145 -21.67 -8.94 -2.16
N VAL A 146 -22.87 -9.09 -2.69
CA VAL A 146 -23.73 -10.26 -2.51
C VAL A 146 -24.30 -10.62 -3.86
N ASP A 147 -23.90 -11.78 -4.40
CA ASP A 147 -24.37 -12.27 -5.71
C ASP A 147 -25.81 -12.83 -5.56
N ASN A 148 -26.77 -11.96 -5.28
CA ASN A 148 -28.18 -12.29 -5.14
C ASN A 148 -29.06 -11.27 -5.87
N LYS A 149 -29.86 -11.76 -6.82
CA LYS A 149 -30.79 -10.95 -7.60
C LYS A 149 -32.25 -11.15 -7.15
N ALA A 150 -32.52 -12.15 -6.33
CA ALA A 150 -33.87 -12.49 -5.88
C ALA A 150 -34.19 -11.80 -4.55
N HIS A 151 -35.34 -11.12 -4.48
CA HIS A 151 -35.76 -10.39 -3.30
C HIS A 151 -36.28 -11.27 -2.16
N ASN A 152 -36.68 -12.49 -2.47
CA ASN A 152 -37.29 -13.45 -1.54
C ASN A 152 -36.36 -14.60 -1.14
N VAL A 153 -35.07 -14.51 -1.47
CA VAL A 153 -34.07 -15.55 -1.20
C VAL A 153 -32.96 -14.98 -0.31
N ILE A 154 -32.66 -15.66 0.78
CA ILE A 154 -31.47 -15.45 1.59
C ILE A 154 -30.29 -16.03 0.81
N PRO A 155 -29.19 -15.29 0.56
CA PRO A 155 -28.04 -15.79 -0.20
C PRO A 155 -27.23 -16.80 0.61
N SER A 156 -26.42 -17.61 -0.09
CA SER A 156 -25.47 -18.53 0.55
C SER A 156 -24.11 -17.89 0.86
N LYS A 157 -23.84 -16.70 0.32
CA LYS A 157 -22.51 -16.06 0.43
C LYS A 157 -22.59 -14.54 0.41
N ALA A 158 -21.77 -13.90 1.24
CA ALA A 158 -21.58 -12.46 1.25
C ALA A 158 -20.09 -12.13 1.39
N ARG A 159 -19.63 -11.06 0.73
CA ARG A 159 -18.22 -10.66 0.68
C ARG A 159 -18.03 -9.18 0.97
N ALA A 160 -16.91 -8.85 1.60
CA ALA A 160 -16.43 -7.49 1.71
C ALA A 160 -14.94 -7.41 1.40
N GLN A 161 -14.49 -6.25 0.91
CA GLN A 161 -13.08 -5.92 0.77
C GLN A 161 -12.79 -4.68 1.59
N PHE A 162 -11.59 -4.62 2.16
CA PHE A 162 -11.15 -3.47 2.93
C PHE A 162 -9.66 -3.20 2.70
N ASN A 163 -9.26 -1.98 3.01
CA ASN A 163 -7.86 -1.59 3.07
C ASN A 163 -7.56 -0.93 4.41
N ILE A 164 -6.42 -1.26 4.98
CA ILE A 164 -5.88 -0.63 6.17
C ILE A 164 -4.68 0.21 5.76
N ARG A 165 -4.71 1.50 6.10
CA ARG A 165 -3.52 2.35 6.09
C ARG A 165 -2.96 2.39 7.50
N TYR A 166 -1.84 1.72 7.73
CA TYR A 166 -1.23 1.61 9.06
C TYR A 166 0.05 2.43 9.15
N ASN A 167 0.34 2.96 10.33
CA ASN A 167 1.57 3.66 10.58
C ASN A 167 2.73 2.67 10.88
N LEU A 168 3.97 3.17 10.93
CA LEU A 168 5.17 2.34 11.04
C LEU A 168 5.22 1.47 12.31
N SER A 169 4.47 1.82 13.35
CA SER A 169 4.47 1.06 14.60
C SER A 169 3.84 -0.34 14.48
N LEU A 170 2.98 -0.55 13.50
CA LEU A 170 2.34 -1.86 13.28
C LEU A 170 3.23 -2.85 12.50
N ILE A 171 4.35 -2.41 11.93
CA ILE A 171 5.29 -3.28 11.20
C ILE A 171 6.05 -4.21 12.16
N HIS A 172 6.11 -3.87 13.43
CA HIS A 172 6.88 -4.58 14.45
C HIS A 172 6.04 -5.49 15.35
N ILE A 173 4.77 -5.73 14.96
CA ILE A 173 3.89 -6.64 15.70
C ILE A 173 4.03 -8.08 15.17
#